data_8ecedd3c4d8efce82c28ff461afd0681
#
_entry.id   8ecedd3c4d8efce82c28ff461afd0681
#
_cell.length_a   1.000
_cell.length_b   1.000
_cell.length_c   1.000
_cell.angle_alpha   90.00
_cell.angle_beta   90.00
_cell.angle_gamma   90.00
#
_symmetry.space_group_name_H-M   'P 1'
#
loop_
_entity.id
_entity.type
_entity.pdbx_description
1 polymer ?
#
loop_
_entity_poly.entity_id
_entity_poly.type
_entity_poly.pdbx_seq_one_letter_code
_entity_poly.pdbx_strand_id
1 'polypeptide(L)'
;MKQTRTQDISIKTQIGCAPTNGAAALPVQPRWAFGRGLLPKAGVLALLLGLPLGASRLTAGEQPQYHFIEIPIAVEAEAVGINDNGLVSGYYGNLSGDPTMGGVFSFLYERGVLTTGIAAPGAPITSVGGANDRGLESGNWGNETSQQAGFYDIRRGTFTALPGIPGMPLNFSDGINDLGHASGVAYASGSWSNGGNGLGMNWIWDGENYHFFTVPGAVNGALAGGINNRDQVTGYFVDSSGLPQGFVKDGDKYTTLDVPGAIYTLASGINNQGTVVGSYLDASGNHGYIWSKGEFVTVDAAIPGAVGTGWYYVNEHGDLAGTYGDASGVFHAVIALRVNGNADQGCQE
;
A
#
# COMPACT_ATOMS: atom_id res chain seq x y z
N MET A 1 36.64 -55.25 17.47
CA MET A 1 37.31 -53.98 17.29
C MET A 1 37.23 -53.57 15.83
N LYS A 2 36.29 -52.66 15.48
CA LYS A 2 36.21 -51.99 14.18
C LYS A 2 36.02 -50.51 14.47
N GLN A 3 37.03 -49.72 14.13
CA GLN A 3 36.99 -48.25 14.22
C GLN A 3 36.20 -47.70 13.03
N THR A 4 35.20 -46.89 13.33
CA THR A 4 34.44 -46.12 12.34
C THR A 4 35.12 -44.75 12.22
N ARG A 5 35.63 -44.43 11.04
CA ARG A 5 36.16 -43.11 10.67
C ARG A 5 35.00 -42.17 10.37
N THR A 6 34.94 -41.09 11.11
CA THR A 6 34.11 -39.91 10.77
C THR A 6 34.88 -39.09 9.74
N GLN A 7 34.26 -38.80 8.61
CA GLN A 7 34.79 -37.85 7.63
C GLN A 7 34.23 -36.46 7.94
N ASP A 8 35.12 -35.53 8.27
CA ASP A 8 34.88 -34.10 8.33
C ASP A 8 34.76 -33.56 6.88
N ILE A 9 33.59 -33.02 6.52
CA ILE A 9 33.41 -32.28 5.30
C ILE A 9 33.53 -30.79 5.63
N SER A 10 34.72 -30.24 5.40
CA SER A 10 34.98 -28.81 5.47
C SER A 10 34.51 -28.13 4.16
N ILE A 11 33.44 -27.41 4.22
CA ILE A 11 33.00 -26.54 3.12
C ILE A 11 33.76 -25.21 3.21
N LYS A 12 34.75 -25.05 2.35
CA LYS A 12 35.38 -23.72 2.12
C LYS A 12 34.47 -22.87 1.26
N THR A 13 33.81 -21.89 1.86
CA THR A 13 33.11 -20.83 1.15
C THR A 13 34.13 -19.85 0.59
N GLN A 14 34.34 -19.85 -0.71
CA GLN A 14 35.06 -18.78 -1.41
C GLN A 14 34.12 -17.58 -1.55
N ILE A 15 34.43 -16.52 -0.83
CA ILE A 15 33.80 -15.20 -1.02
C ILE A 15 34.49 -14.55 -2.21
N GLY A 16 33.87 -14.62 -3.38
CA GLY A 16 34.26 -13.84 -4.56
C GLY A 16 33.71 -12.43 -4.44
N CYS A 17 34.58 -11.42 -4.38
CA CYS A 17 34.20 -10.02 -4.52
C CYS A 17 33.65 -9.78 -5.92
N ALA A 18 32.36 -9.39 -6.03
CA ALA A 18 31.79 -8.85 -7.26
C ALA A 18 32.13 -7.35 -7.38
N PRO A 19 32.31 -6.83 -8.60
CA PRO A 19 32.69 -5.43 -8.83
C PRO A 19 31.51 -4.51 -8.50
N THR A 20 31.78 -3.45 -7.74
CA THR A 20 30.88 -2.34 -7.45
C THR A 20 30.63 -1.50 -8.68
N ASN A 21 29.56 -1.78 -9.42
CA ASN A 21 28.98 -0.80 -10.33
C ASN A 21 27.79 -0.17 -9.58
N GLY A 22 27.99 1.09 -9.18
CA GLY A 22 26.99 1.86 -8.45
C GLY A 22 25.83 2.28 -9.36
N ALA A 23 24.79 1.43 -9.39
CA ALA A 23 23.44 1.89 -9.63
C ALA A 23 22.84 2.10 -8.24
N ALA A 24 22.52 3.34 -7.88
CA ALA A 24 21.82 3.64 -6.63
C ALA A 24 20.47 2.92 -6.69
N ALA A 25 20.33 1.86 -5.89
CA ALA A 25 19.05 1.22 -5.68
C ALA A 25 18.13 2.26 -5.02
N LEU A 26 17.03 2.61 -5.69
CA LEU A 26 15.96 3.36 -5.05
C LEU A 26 15.43 2.48 -3.90
N PRO A 27 15.35 2.98 -2.68
CA PRO A 27 14.84 2.20 -1.57
C PRO A 27 13.38 1.84 -1.85
N VAL A 28 13.03 0.55 -1.75
CA VAL A 28 11.64 0.10 -1.65
C VAL A 28 11.12 0.62 -0.33
N GLN A 29 10.39 1.71 -0.38
CA GLN A 29 9.85 2.37 0.81
C GLN A 29 8.49 1.73 1.14
N PRO A 30 8.21 1.39 2.41
CA PRO A 30 6.88 1.03 2.86
C PRO A 30 5.92 2.23 2.72
N ARG A 31 4.61 1.96 2.67
CA ARG A 31 3.55 2.95 2.40
C ARG A 31 3.66 4.26 3.19
N TRP A 32 4.15 4.21 4.42
CA TRP A 32 4.35 5.38 5.26
C TRP A 32 5.68 6.13 5.01
N ALA A 33 6.58 5.61 4.21
CA ALA A 33 7.85 6.24 3.89
C ALA A 33 7.80 7.22 2.69
N PHE A 34 6.64 7.48 2.12
CA PHE A 34 6.45 8.55 1.13
C PHE A 34 6.42 9.95 1.74
N GLY A 35 6.56 10.06 3.08
CA GLY A 35 6.80 11.32 3.77
C GLY A 35 8.21 11.86 3.49
N ARG A 36 8.29 12.96 2.77
CA ARG A 36 9.44 13.86 2.59
C ARG A 36 10.76 13.21 2.14
N GLY A 37 11.05 13.23 0.86
CA GLY A 37 12.43 13.20 0.49
C GLY A 37 12.85 12.68 -0.86
N LEU A 38 11.97 12.52 -1.84
CA LEU A 38 12.41 12.22 -3.20
C LEU A 38 11.54 12.92 -4.25
N LEU A 39 11.45 14.25 -4.17
CA LEU A 39 11.41 15.02 -5.40
C LEU A 39 12.86 15.25 -5.79
N PRO A 40 13.38 14.65 -6.85
CA PRO A 40 14.68 15.03 -7.38
C PRO A 40 14.59 16.47 -7.88
N LYS A 41 15.37 17.37 -7.30
CA LYS A 41 15.75 18.61 -7.94
C LYS A 41 16.63 18.23 -9.15
N ALA A 42 16.03 17.65 -10.15
CA ALA A 42 16.68 17.43 -11.45
C ALA A 42 16.08 18.42 -12.43
N GLY A 43 16.87 19.40 -12.80
CA GLY A 43 16.61 20.24 -13.96
C GLY A 43 16.47 19.33 -15.18
N VAL A 44 15.26 19.22 -15.71
CA VAL A 44 14.98 18.51 -16.94
C VAL A 44 15.51 19.33 -18.10
N LEU A 45 16.61 18.90 -18.67
CA LEU A 45 17.05 19.33 -20.00
C LEU A 45 16.12 18.63 -21.02
N ALA A 46 15.16 19.35 -21.55
CA ALA A 46 14.22 18.85 -22.56
C ALA A 46 14.99 18.58 -23.86
N LEU A 47 15.10 17.30 -24.23
CA LEU A 47 15.47 16.89 -25.57
C LEU A 47 14.21 16.47 -26.33
N LEU A 48 13.66 17.39 -27.13
CA LEU A 48 12.57 17.14 -28.06
C LEU A 48 13.09 16.29 -29.23
N LEU A 49 12.79 14.99 -29.21
CA LEU A 49 12.81 14.16 -30.41
C LEU A 49 11.41 13.62 -30.62
N GLY A 50 10.76 14.15 -31.68
CA GLY A 50 9.41 13.77 -32.07
C GLY A 50 9.34 12.33 -32.57
N LEU A 51 8.54 11.52 -31.88
CA LEU A 51 7.99 10.27 -32.39
C LEU A 51 6.48 10.36 -32.36
N PRO A 52 5.74 9.78 -33.31
CA PRO A 52 4.28 9.88 -33.34
C PRO A 52 3.67 9.09 -32.18
N LEU A 53 3.06 9.77 -31.25
CA LEU A 53 2.22 9.23 -30.20
C LEU A 53 1.00 8.54 -30.84
N GLY A 54 0.99 7.23 -30.77
CA GLY A 54 -0.26 6.46 -30.88
C GLY A 54 -1.09 6.74 -29.62
N ALA A 55 -1.90 7.79 -29.69
CA ALA A 55 -2.86 8.10 -28.63
C ALA A 55 -3.87 6.95 -28.56
N SER A 56 -3.74 6.08 -27.57
CA SER A 56 -4.85 5.22 -27.15
C SER A 56 -5.95 6.16 -26.66
N ARG A 57 -7.00 6.32 -27.47
CA ARG A 57 -8.18 7.06 -27.06
C ARG A 57 -8.78 6.36 -25.85
N LEU A 58 -8.74 7.04 -24.69
CA LEU A 58 -9.69 6.80 -23.62
C LEU A 58 -11.07 6.95 -24.24
N THR A 59 -11.81 5.86 -24.35
CA THR A 59 -13.22 5.91 -24.76
C THR A 59 -13.94 6.74 -23.72
N ALA A 60 -14.67 7.76 -24.17
CA ALA A 60 -15.47 8.62 -23.32
C ALA A 60 -16.68 7.84 -22.78
N GLY A 61 -16.43 6.90 -21.88
CA GLY A 61 -17.38 6.43 -20.89
C GLY A 61 -17.55 7.55 -19.86
N GLU A 62 -18.72 7.67 -19.30
CA GLU A 62 -19.03 8.64 -18.25
C GLU A 62 -18.01 8.44 -17.11
N GLN A 63 -17.15 9.45 -16.89
CA GLN A 63 -16.11 9.38 -15.84
C GLN A 63 -16.81 9.27 -14.49
N PRO A 64 -16.35 8.39 -13.57
CA PRO A 64 -16.97 8.30 -12.27
C PRO A 64 -16.87 9.65 -11.55
N GLN A 65 -18.00 10.12 -11.04
CA GLN A 65 -18.09 11.35 -10.28
C GLN A 65 -17.92 11.05 -8.80
N TYR A 66 -17.18 11.91 -8.08
CA TYR A 66 -16.91 11.74 -6.66
C TYR A 66 -17.21 13.01 -5.86
N HIS A 67 -17.71 12.81 -4.64
CA HIS A 67 -17.75 13.82 -3.61
C HIS A 67 -16.59 13.56 -2.65
N PHE A 68 -15.65 14.51 -2.56
CA PHE A 68 -14.46 14.38 -1.74
C PHE A 68 -14.67 14.95 -0.34
N ILE A 69 -14.25 14.22 0.69
CA ILE A 69 -14.34 14.60 2.08
C ILE A 69 -12.94 14.43 2.70
N GLU A 70 -12.35 15.52 3.17
CA GLU A 70 -11.15 15.47 3.98
C GLU A 70 -11.51 15.05 5.41
N ILE A 71 -10.75 14.09 5.98
CA ILE A 71 -10.93 13.68 7.37
C ILE A 71 -10.23 14.71 8.25
N PRO A 72 -10.92 15.30 9.25
CA PRO A 72 -10.40 16.46 10.00
C PRO A 72 -9.35 16.07 11.04
N ILE A 73 -8.16 15.69 10.59
CA ILE A 73 -6.99 15.39 11.42
C ILE A 73 -5.95 16.48 11.18
N ALA A 74 -5.52 17.17 12.25
CA ALA A 74 -4.66 18.35 12.16
C ALA A 74 -3.16 18.07 11.94
N VAL A 75 -2.79 16.79 11.77
CA VAL A 75 -1.42 16.31 11.52
C VAL A 75 -1.42 15.40 10.31
N GLU A 76 -0.24 14.96 9.85
CA GLU A 76 -0.14 14.00 8.76
C GLU A 76 -1.04 12.78 9.02
N ALA A 77 -1.86 12.42 8.03
CA ALA A 77 -2.80 11.31 8.14
C ALA A 77 -3.05 10.66 6.77
N GLU A 78 -3.28 9.34 6.81
CA GLU A 78 -3.63 8.55 5.63
C GLU A 78 -4.86 7.67 5.92
N ALA A 79 -5.85 7.69 5.04
CA ALA A 79 -6.99 6.78 5.08
C ALA A 79 -6.65 5.54 4.24
N VAL A 80 -6.51 4.39 4.88
CA VAL A 80 -5.97 3.17 4.24
C VAL A 80 -6.95 2.00 4.28
N GLY A 81 -8.19 2.22 4.69
CA GLY A 81 -9.26 1.24 4.66
C GLY A 81 -10.62 1.91 4.51
N ILE A 82 -11.52 1.30 3.75
CA ILE A 82 -12.94 1.63 3.69
C ILE A 82 -13.72 0.35 3.43
N ASN A 83 -14.77 0.10 4.23
CA ASN A 83 -15.66 -1.03 4.03
C ASN A 83 -17.01 -0.60 3.42
N ASP A 84 -17.88 -1.57 3.12
CA ASP A 84 -19.19 -1.31 2.52
C ASP A 84 -20.17 -0.62 3.47
N ASN A 85 -19.91 -0.66 4.78
CA ASN A 85 -20.72 0.06 5.78
C ASN A 85 -20.33 1.54 5.91
N GLY A 86 -19.31 1.99 5.14
CA GLY A 86 -18.80 3.37 5.16
C GLY A 86 -17.89 3.68 6.35
N LEU A 87 -17.39 2.65 7.03
CA LEU A 87 -16.32 2.82 8.01
C LEU A 87 -15.01 3.02 7.28
N VAL A 88 -14.30 4.06 7.64
CA VAL A 88 -12.95 4.38 7.14
C VAL A 88 -11.95 4.22 8.28
N SER A 89 -10.85 3.58 8.01
CA SER A 89 -9.72 3.44 8.91
C SER A 89 -8.45 4.04 8.35
N GLY A 90 -7.53 4.33 9.23
CA GLY A 90 -6.24 4.87 8.84
C GLY A 90 -5.32 5.13 10.01
N TYR A 91 -4.26 5.83 9.74
CA TYR A 91 -3.27 6.20 10.75
C TYR A 91 -2.84 7.65 10.59
N TYR A 92 -2.31 8.21 11.67
CA TYR A 92 -1.89 9.61 11.76
C TYR A 92 -0.74 9.76 12.75
N GLY A 93 -0.05 10.91 12.69
CA GLY A 93 1.01 11.25 13.60
C GLY A 93 2.35 11.41 12.90
N ASN A 94 3.40 10.81 13.43
CA ASN A 94 4.76 10.93 12.89
C ASN A 94 4.97 10.03 11.67
N LEU A 95 4.35 10.36 10.54
CA LEU A 95 4.49 9.60 9.30
C LEU A 95 5.83 9.91 8.61
N SER A 96 6.44 11.05 8.89
CA SER A 96 7.73 11.47 8.34
C SER A 96 8.94 10.84 9.03
N GLY A 97 8.74 10.14 10.17
CA GLY A 97 9.83 9.58 10.98
C GLY A 97 10.64 10.61 11.76
N ASP A 98 10.10 11.82 12.00
CA ASP A 98 10.75 12.84 12.81
C ASP A 98 10.74 12.41 14.30
N PRO A 99 11.90 12.18 14.93
CA PRO A 99 11.97 11.69 16.31
C PRO A 99 11.41 12.67 17.35
N THR A 100 11.13 13.92 16.97
CA THR A 100 10.53 14.93 17.84
C THR A 100 9.01 14.90 17.83
N MET A 101 8.40 14.23 16.84
CA MET A 101 6.96 14.06 16.70
C MET A 101 6.56 12.70 17.24
N GLY A 102 5.75 12.58 18.22
CA GLY A 102 5.25 11.34 18.84
C GLY A 102 5.17 10.07 17.98
N GLY A 103 4.42 9.07 18.38
CA GLY A 103 4.26 7.81 17.64
C GLY A 103 3.29 7.92 16.47
N VAL A 104 3.03 6.75 15.85
CA VAL A 104 1.97 6.55 14.86
C VAL A 104 0.79 5.88 15.57
N PHE A 105 -0.40 6.43 15.36
CA PHE A 105 -1.66 5.98 15.97
C PHE A 105 -2.71 5.78 14.89
N SER A 106 -3.67 4.91 15.15
CA SER A 106 -4.75 4.68 14.22
C SER A 106 -5.99 5.50 14.56
N PHE A 107 -6.84 5.68 13.54
CA PHE A 107 -8.14 6.33 13.67
C PHE A 107 -9.22 5.52 12.96
N LEU A 108 -10.47 5.78 13.36
CA LEU A 108 -11.68 5.38 12.66
C LEU A 108 -12.51 6.61 12.35
N TYR A 109 -13.12 6.62 11.17
CA TYR A 109 -14.08 7.65 10.79
C TYR A 109 -15.33 6.99 10.21
N GLU A 110 -16.46 7.23 10.84
CA GLU A 110 -17.75 6.67 10.42
C GLU A 110 -18.85 7.73 10.58
N ARG A 111 -19.60 8.01 9.50
CA ARG A 111 -20.75 8.94 9.53
C ARG A 111 -20.45 10.30 10.14
N GLY A 112 -19.29 10.86 9.84
CA GLY A 112 -18.85 12.16 10.36
C GLY A 112 -18.26 12.11 11.77
N VAL A 113 -18.17 10.95 12.41
CA VAL A 113 -17.58 10.78 13.73
C VAL A 113 -16.15 10.26 13.60
N LEU A 114 -15.19 11.03 14.10
CA LEU A 114 -13.77 10.69 14.15
C LEU A 114 -13.41 10.12 15.53
N THR A 115 -12.88 8.91 15.57
CA THR A 115 -12.28 8.29 16.77
C THR A 115 -10.77 8.18 16.56
N THR A 116 -10.00 8.76 17.45
CA THR A 116 -8.53 8.78 17.38
C THR A 116 -7.90 8.09 18.58
N GLY A 117 -6.58 7.91 18.56
CA GLY A 117 -5.82 7.34 19.68
C GLY A 117 -5.93 5.82 19.80
N ILE A 118 -6.32 5.13 18.71
CA ILE A 118 -6.32 3.68 18.68
C ILE A 118 -4.86 3.22 18.64
N ALA A 119 -4.45 2.52 19.69
CA ALA A 119 -3.08 2.05 19.86
C ALA A 119 -3.06 0.66 20.51
N ALA A 120 -2.21 -0.21 20.01
CA ALA A 120 -1.97 -1.50 20.64
C ALA A 120 -1.19 -1.29 21.96
N PRO A 121 -1.52 -2.01 23.04
CA PRO A 121 -0.89 -1.81 24.34
C PRO A 121 0.63 -1.94 24.27
N GLY A 122 1.34 -0.88 24.70
CA GLY A 122 2.80 -0.84 24.76
C GLY A 122 3.52 -0.69 23.42
N ALA A 123 2.79 -0.49 22.32
CA ALA A 123 3.38 -0.27 21.01
C ALA A 123 3.43 1.22 20.68
N PRO A 124 4.62 1.80 20.43
CA PRO A 124 4.75 3.20 19.99
C PRO A 124 4.28 3.43 18.54
N ILE A 125 4.18 2.36 17.76
CA ILE A 125 3.66 2.37 16.40
C ILE A 125 2.46 1.44 16.35
N THR A 126 1.32 1.96 15.89
CA THR A 126 0.12 1.18 15.57
C THR A 126 -0.46 1.70 14.27
N SER A 127 -0.49 0.86 13.26
CA SER A 127 -1.04 1.16 11.94
C SER A 127 -2.07 0.11 11.59
N VAL A 128 -3.35 0.48 11.54
CA VAL A 128 -4.40 -0.38 10.97
C VAL A 128 -4.54 -0.07 9.50
N GLY A 129 -4.78 -1.10 8.73
CA GLY A 129 -4.86 -1.06 7.26
C GLY A 129 -6.28 -1.23 6.73
N GLY A 130 -6.51 -2.28 5.94
CA GLY A 130 -7.82 -2.56 5.38
C GLY A 130 -8.87 -2.92 6.44
N ALA A 131 -10.10 -2.47 6.22
CA ALA A 131 -11.26 -2.80 7.04
C ALA A 131 -12.19 -3.75 6.27
N ASN A 132 -12.70 -4.81 6.91
CA ASN A 132 -13.72 -5.68 6.35
C ASN A 132 -15.13 -5.36 6.89
N ASP A 133 -16.17 -5.93 6.29
CA ASP A 133 -17.55 -5.68 6.70
C ASP A 133 -17.96 -6.35 8.01
N ARG A 134 -17.12 -7.24 8.54
CA ARG A 134 -17.33 -7.89 9.83
C ARG A 134 -16.82 -7.09 11.02
N GLY A 135 -16.14 -5.95 10.76
CA GLY A 135 -15.57 -5.07 11.78
C GLY A 135 -14.22 -5.55 12.29
N LEU A 136 -13.45 -6.24 11.43
CA LEU A 136 -12.03 -6.50 11.64
C LEU A 136 -11.23 -5.61 10.72
N GLU A 137 -10.12 -5.11 11.23
CA GLU A 137 -9.10 -4.40 10.47
C GLU A 137 -7.79 -5.16 10.51
N SER A 138 -7.14 -5.27 9.37
CA SER A 138 -5.75 -5.71 9.32
C SER A 138 -4.83 -4.60 9.80
N GLY A 139 -3.65 -4.94 10.28
CA GLY A 139 -2.67 -3.94 10.69
C GLY A 139 -1.42 -4.54 11.28
N ASN A 140 -0.57 -3.65 11.73
CA ASN A 140 0.67 -4.01 12.41
C ASN A 140 0.96 -3.05 13.55
N TRP A 141 1.66 -3.54 14.56
CA TRP A 141 2.05 -2.75 15.72
C TRP A 141 3.36 -3.25 16.32
N GLY A 142 4.07 -2.36 16.96
CA GLY A 142 5.37 -2.64 17.55
C GLY A 142 6.23 -1.41 17.64
N ASN A 143 7.49 -1.54 17.26
CA ASN A 143 8.47 -0.46 17.19
C ASN A 143 9.25 -0.53 15.84
N GLU A 144 10.25 0.32 15.66
CA GLU A 144 11.01 0.41 14.41
C GLU A 144 11.80 -0.87 14.04
N THR A 145 12.09 -1.73 14.99
CA THR A 145 12.92 -2.94 14.78
C THR A 145 12.14 -4.24 14.87
N SER A 146 10.92 -4.20 15.39
CA SER A 146 10.03 -5.34 15.52
C SER A 146 8.58 -4.91 15.43
N GLN A 147 7.88 -5.42 14.44
CA GLN A 147 6.44 -5.23 14.27
C GLN A 147 5.77 -6.56 14.00
N GLN A 148 4.60 -6.74 14.54
CA GLN A 148 3.78 -7.92 14.33
C GLN A 148 2.52 -7.54 13.54
N ALA A 149 2.20 -8.34 12.54
CA ALA A 149 0.94 -8.28 11.82
C ALA A 149 -0.19 -8.86 12.66
N GLY A 150 -1.41 -8.39 12.43
CA GLY A 150 -2.58 -8.93 13.12
C GLY A 150 -3.86 -8.20 12.78
N PHE A 151 -4.84 -8.35 13.66
CA PHE A 151 -6.18 -7.79 13.49
C PHE A 151 -6.59 -6.95 14.70
N TYR A 152 -7.28 -5.85 14.41
CA TYR A 152 -8.00 -5.06 15.39
C TYR A 152 -9.51 -5.33 15.26
N ASP A 153 -10.14 -5.83 16.33
CA ASP A 153 -11.59 -5.99 16.41
C ASP A 153 -12.19 -4.67 16.88
N ILE A 154 -12.88 -3.96 16.00
CA ILE A 154 -13.45 -2.64 16.25
C ILE A 154 -14.51 -2.69 17.37
N ARG A 155 -15.32 -3.75 17.40
CA ARG A 155 -16.41 -3.89 18.38
C ARG A 155 -15.90 -4.19 19.78
N ARG A 156 -14.81 -4.95 19.87
CA ARG A 156 -14.19 -5.35 21.15
C ARG A 156 -13.10 -4.40 21.61
N GLY A 157 -12.56 -3.60 20.69
CA GLY A 157 -11.39 -2.74 20.96
C GLY A 157 -10.13 -3.56 21.25
N THR A 158 -9.99 -4.74 20.65
CA THR A 158 -8.90 -5.69 20.96
C THR A 158 -8.02 -5.98 19.76
N PHE A 159 -6.71 -6.11 20.03
CA PHE A 159 -5.69 -6.50 19.05
C PHE A 159 -5.39 -8.00 19.20
N THR A 160 -5.34 -8.70 18.07
CA THR A 160 -4.95 -10.12 17.99
C THR A 160 -3.81 -10.26 16.99
N ALA A 161 -2.62 -10.63 17.48
CA ALA A 161 -1.46 -10.86 16.62
C ALA A 161 -1.62 -12.15 15.81
N LEU A 162 -1.19 -12.12 14.55
CA LEU A 162 -0.95 -13.32 13.77
C LEU A 162 0.30 -14.05 14.29
N PRO A 163 0.44 -15.36 14.03
CA PRO A 163 1.65 -16.09 14.39
C PRO A 163 2.90 -15.41 13.84
N GLY A 164 3.96 -15.31 14.63
CA GLY A 164 5.24 -14.75 14.18
C GLY A 164 5.87 -15.63 13.09
N ILE A 165 6.48 -15.00 12.10
CA ILE A 165 7.22 -15.69 11.04
C ILE A 165 8.68 -15.80 11.48
N PRO A 166 9.26 -17.02 11.66
CA PRO A 166 10.60 -17.20 12.13
C PRO A 166 11.65 -16.45 11.30
N GLY A 167 12.49 -15.66 11.96
CA GLY A 167 13.53 -14.86 11.30
C GLY A 167 13.03 -13.57 10.63
N MET A 168 11.73 -13.26 10.72
CA MET A 168 11.10 -12.08 10.13
C MET A 168 10.49 -11.17 11.21
N PRO A 169 11.31 -10.36 11.90
CA PRO A 169 10.84 -9.53 13.01
C PRO A 169 9.92 -8.39 12.59
N LEU A 170 9.94 -8.02 11.31
CA LEU A 170 9.08 -6.98 10.76
C LEU A 170 8.03 -7.66 9.88
N ASN A 171 6.79 -7.75 10.38
CA ASN A 171 5.67 -8.38 9.70
C ASN A 171 4.51 -7.38 9.61
N PHE A 172 4.07 -7.11 8.38
CA PHE A 172 3.07 -6.09 8.05
C PHE A 172 1.88 -6.72 7.37
N SER A 173 0.68 -6.32 7.78
CA SER A 173 -0.58 -6.69 7.16
C SER A 173 -1.21 -5.45 6.54
N ASP A 174 -1.45 -5.49 5.23
CA ASP A 174 -1.97 -4.37 4.47
C ASP A 174 -3.43 -4.53 4.05
N GLY A 175 -3.90 -5.76 3.87
CA GLY A 175 -5.26 -6.04 3.43
C GLY A 175 -5.94 -7.11 4.26
N ILE A 176 -7.27 -7.04 4.33
CA ILE A 176 -8.15 -8.07 4.89
C ILE A 176 -9.41 -8.17 4.05
N ASN A 177 -9.93 -9.38 3.84
CA ASN A 177 -11.22 -9.62 3.19
C ASN A 177 -12.29 -10.06 4.20
N ASP A 178 -13.53 -10.26 3.72
CA ASP A 178 -14.64 -10.69 4.61
C ASP A 178 -14.56 -12.14 5.06
N LEU A 179 -13.70 -12.94 4.47
CA LEU A 179 -13.43 -14.30 4.96
C LEU A 179 -12.51 -14.27 6.19
N GLY A 180 -11.83 -13.15 6.44
CA GLY A 180 -10.80 -13.00 7.46
C GLY A 180 -9.41 -13.40 6.96
N HIS A 181 -9.27 -13.58 5.63
CA HIS A 181 -7.97 -13.75 5.01
C HIS A 181 -7.28 -12.39 4.90
N ALA A 182 -5.97 -12.37 5.05
CA ALA A 182 -5.18 -11.15 5.00
C ALA A 182 -3.98 -11.30 4.07
N SER A 183 -3.48 -10.17 3.58
CA SER A 183 -2.26 -10.09 2.78
C SER A 183 -1.26 -9.16 3.41
N GLY A 184 0.03 -9.40 3.13
CA GLY A 184 1.07 -8.58 3.68
C GLY A 184 2.48 -8.99 3.27
N VAL A 185 3.46 -8.42 3.96
CA VAL A 185 4.88 -8.65 3.70
C VAL A 185 5.66 -8.75 5.01
N ALA A 186 6.66 -9.61 5.03
CA ALA A 186 7.57 -9.77 6.16
C ALA A 186 9.03 -9.59 5.75
N TYR A 187 9.87 -9.04 6.64
CA TYR A 187 11.29 -8.78 6.40
C TYR A 187 12.19 -9.39 7.47
N ALA A 188 13.29 -9.98 7.01
CA ALA A 188 14.27 -10.65 7.88
C ALA A 188 15.08 -9.70 8.76
N SER A 189 15.33 -8.48 8.33
CA SER A 189 16.17 -7.50 9.04
C SER A 189 15.95 -6.10 8.53
N GLY A 190 16.36 -5.15 9.33
CA GLY A 190 16.49 -3.75 8.96
C GLY A 190 15.49 -2.87 9.68
N SER A 191 15.96 -1.70 10.07
CA SER A 191 15.09 -0.59 10.28
C SER A 191 14.52 -0.16 8.93
N TRP A 192 13.32 0.35 8.93
CA TRP A 192 12.67 0.96 7.78
C TRP A 192 13.54 2.02 7.09
N SER A 193 14.33 2.77 7.88
CA SER A 193 15.24 3.82 7.42
C SER A 193 16.32 3.36 6.43
N ASN A 194 16.59 2.06 6.33
CA ASN A 194 17.62 1.49 5.48
C ASN A 194 17.06 0.79 4.23
N GLY A 195 15.78 1.02 3.89
CA GLY A 195 15.18 0.45 2.68
C GLY A 195 15.15 -1.08 2.68
N GLY A 196 15.04 -1.70 3.87
CA GLY A 196 15.02 -3.15 4.05
C GLY A 196 16.04 -3.82 3.15
N ASN A 197 17.29 -4.02 3.58
CA ASN A 197 18.34 -4.70 2.79
C ASN A 197 18.03 -6.18 2.49
N GLY A 198 16.78 -6.60 2.66
CA GLY A 198 16.27 -7.93 2.36
C GLY A 198 15.04 -7.85 1.48
N LEU A 199 14.93 -8.77 0.52
CA LEU A 199 13.71 -8.97 -0.23
C LEU A 199 12.61 -9.35 0.76
N GLY A 200 11.52 -8.57 0.80
CA GLY A 200 10.35 -8.88 1.61
C GLY A 200 9.72 -10.19 1.13
N MET A 201 9.23 -10.98 2.06
CA MET A 201 8.48 -12.20 1.78
C MET A 201 6.99 -11.86 1.81
N ASN A 202 6.36 -11.85 0.64
CA ASN A 202 4.93 -11.61 0.54
C ASN A 202 4.14 -12.83 0.99
N TRP A 203 3.01 -12.60 1.64
CA TRP A 203 2.19 -13.67 2.17
C TRP A 203 0.69 -13.38 2.06
N ILE A 204 -0.10 -14.48 2.04
CA ILE A 204 -1.53 -14.52 2.30
C ILE A 204 -1.74 -15.37 3.54
N TRP A 205 -2.54 -14.88 4.49
CA TRP A 205 -3.04 -15.61 5.64
C TRP A 205 -4.45 -16.09 5.34
N ASP A 206 -4.71 -17.41 5.41
CA ASP A 206 -5.99 -18.03 5.06
C ASP A 206 -6.91 -18.29 6.28
N GLY A 207 -6.54 -17.74 7.44
CA GLY A 207 -7.21 -17.98 8.71
C GLY A 207 -6.47 -18.99 9.60
N GLU A 208 -5.59 -19.82 9.04
CA GLU A 208 -4.81 -20.83 9.76
C GLU A 208 -3.32 -20.80 9.42
N ASN A 209 -2.96 -20.58 8.14
CA ASN A 209 -1.61 -20.72 7.63
C ASN A 209 -1.18 -19.52 6.77
N TYR A 210 0.13 -19.26 6.74
CA TYR A 210 0.74 -18.36 5.78
C TYR A 210 1.05 -19.08 4.46
N HIS A 211 0.61 -18.51 3.36
CA HIS A 211 0.95 -18.90 2.00
C HIS A 211 1.89 -17.86 1.40
N PHE A 212 3.17 -18.21 1.31
CA PHE A 212 4.19 -17.30 0.78
C PHE A 212 4.21 -17.32 -0.74
N PHE A 213 4.46 -16.16 -1.35
CA PHE A 213 4.57 -16.05 -2.80
C PHE A 213 5.62 -15.03 -3.23
N THR A 214 6.10 -15.21 -4.46
CA THR A 214 7.00 -14.28 -5.15
C THR A 214 6.32 -13.73 -6.38
N VAL A 215 6.63 -12.48 -6.75
CA VAL A 215 6.07 -11.84 -7.95
C VAL A 215 7.04 -12.06 -9.12
N PRO A 216 6.60 -12.66 -10.25
CA PRO A 216 7.45 -12.83 -11.41
C PRO A 216 7.97 -11.48 -11.95
N GLY A 217 9.26 -11.40 -12.24
CA GLY A 217 9.90 -10.17 -12.72
C GLY A 217 10.38 -9.23 -11.61
N ALA A 218 10.06 -9.49 -10.35
CA ALA A 218 10.60 -8.74 -9.24
C ALA A 218 12.09 -9.02 -9.06
N VAL A 219 12.92 -7.99 -9.11
CA VAL A 219 14.38 -8.10 -8.90
C VAL A 219 14.83 -7.42 -7.61
N ASN A 220 14.12 -6.38 -7.16
CA ASN A 220 14.43 -5.62 -5.95
C ASN A 220 13.27 -5.61 -4.95
N GLY A 221 12.48 -6.69 -4.92
CA GLY A 221 11.38 -6.88 -3.99
C GLY A 221 10.01 -6.63 -4.58
N ALA A 222 9.01 -7.06 -3.82
CA ALA A 222 7.61 -6.81 -4.07
C ALA A 222 6.91 -6.58 -2.74
N LEU A 223 5.78 -5.88 -2.77
CA LEU A 223 4.96 -5.59 -1.62
C LEU A 223 3.50 -5.90 -1.95
N ALA A 224 2.95 -6.86 -1.20
CA ALA A 224 1.52 -7.19 -1.26
C ALA A 224 0.71 -6.11 -0.56
N GLY A 225 -0.40 -5.70 -1.18
CA GLY A 225 -1.34 -4.71 -0.69
C GLY A 225 -2.70 -5.33 -0.34
N GLY A 226 -3.78 -4.82 -0.95
CA GLY A 226 -5.15 -5.28 -0.70
C GLY A 226 -5.42 -6.71 -1.17
N ILE A 227 -6.42 -7.33 -0.55
CA ILE A 227 -6.94 -8.66 -0.88
C ILE A 227 -8.47 -8.63 -0.92
N ASN A 228 -9.09 -9.30 -1.89
CA ASN A 228 -10.55 -9.42 -1.97
C ASN A 228 -11.04 -10.83 -1.56
N ASN A 229 -12.36 -11.06 -1.56
CA ASN A 229 -12.97 -12.33 -1.16
C ASN A 229 -12.69 -13.51 -2.10
N ARG A 230 -11.98 -13.29 -3.20
CA ARG A 230 -11.47 -14.36 -4.09
C ARG A 230 -10.00 -14.63 -3.88
N ASP A 231 -9.40 -14.07 -2.83
CA ASP A 231 -7.96 -14.12 -2.54
C ASP A 231 -7.09 -13.55 -3.69
N GLN A 232 -7.67 -12.64 -4.50
CA GLN A 232 -6.89 -11.84 -5.43
C GLN A 232 -6.16 -10.77 -4.63
N VAL A 233 -4.85 -10.66 -4.84
CA VAL A 233 -3.97 -9.73 -4.12
C VAL A 233 -3.40 -8.71 -5.09
N THR A 234 -3.43 -7.45 -4.69
CA THR A 234 -2.74 -6.37 -5.38
C THR A 234 -1.43 -6.02 -4.69
N GLY A 235 -0.63 -5.21 -5.36
CA GLY A 235 0.60 -4.70 -4.82
C GLY A 235 1.49 -4.12 -5.90
N TYR A 236 2.76 -3.92 -5.59
CA TYR A 236 3.75 -3.52 -6.57
C TYR A 236 5.05 -4.31 -6.41
N PHE A 237 5.83 -4.35 -7.46
CA PHE A 237 7.16 -4.96 -7.49
C PHE A 237 8.13 -4.03 -8.23
N VAL A 238 9.41 -4.16 -7.90
CA VAL A 238 10.46 -3.40 -8.59
C VAL A 238 11.10 -4.31 -9.63
N ASP A 239 11.00 -3.91 -10.90
CA ASP A 239 11.50 -4.65 -12.03
C ASP A 239 13.01 -4.44 -12.29
N SER A 240 13.53 -4.97 -13.41
CA SER A 240 14.93 -4.84 -13.78
C SER A 240 15.35 -3.43 -14.18
N SER A 241 14.41 -2.52 -14.45
CA SER A 241 14.70 -1.10 -14.69
C SER A 241 14.86 -0.32 -13.38
N GLY A 242 14.51 -0.93 -12.24
CA GLY A 242 14.52 -0.32 -10.92
C GLY A 242 13.27 0.52 -10.64
N LEU A 243 12.22 0.41 -11.47
CA LEU A 243 10.98 1.16 -11.32
C LEU A 243 9.86 0.27 -10.78
N PRO A 244 9.01 0.80 -9.89
CA PRO A 244 7.85 0.09 -9.40
C PRO A 244 6.79 -0.14 -10.47
N GLN A 245 6.26 -1.37 -10.54
CA GLN A 245 5.14 -1.78 -11.39
C GLN A 245 4.04 -2.37 -10.51
N GLY A 246 2.80 -1.99 -10.76
CA GLY A 246 1.66 -2.60 -10.08
C GLY A 246 1.43 -4.05 -10.52
N PHE A 247 0.80 -4.85 -9.67
CA PHE A 247 0.36 -6.19 -10.04
C PHE A 247 -1.00 -6.57 -9.44
N VAL A 248 -1.67 -7.50 -10.09
CA VAL A 248 -2.76 -8.32 -9.54
C VAL A 248 -2.34 -9.78 -9.61
N LYS A 249 -2.37 -10.46 -8.46
CA LYS A 249 -2.22 -11.91 -8.34
C LYS A 249 -3.60 -12.55 -8.23
N ASP A 250 -3.88 -13.56 -9.07
CA ASP A 250 -5.11 -14.36 -9.09
C ASP A 250 -4.72 -15.85 -9.20
N GLY A 251 -4.72 -16.55 -8.08
CA GLY A 251 -4.09 -17.86 -8.00
C GLY A 251 -2.61 -17.78 -8.40
N ASP A 252 -2.20 -18.55 -9.42
CA ASP A 252 -0.84 -18.54 -9.97
C ASP A 252 -0.65 -17.55 -11.13
N LYS A 253 -1.70 -16.79 -11.48
CA LYS A 253 -1.65 -15.80 -12.56
C LYS A 253 -1.29 -14.43 -12.00
N TYR A 254 -0.49 -13.70 -12.77
CA TYR A 254 -0.10 -12.32 -12.46
C TYR A 254 -0.41 -11.44 -13.65
N THR A 255 -1.02 -10.30 -13.37
CA THR A 255 -1.25 -9.22 -14.34
C THR A 255 -0.45 -8.01 -13.88
N THR A 256 0.47 -7.53 -14.71
CA THR A 256 1.17 -6.27 -14.46
C THR A 256 0.26 -5.11 -14.77
N LEU A 257 0.22 -4.13 -13.89
CA LEU A 257 -0.49 -2.87 -14.05
C LEU A 257 0.54 -1.76 -14.25
N ASP A 258 0.48 -1.16 -15.42
CA ASP A 258 1.37 -0.07 -15.83
C ASP A 258 0.54 1.01 -16.53
N VAL A 259 0.40 2.17 -15.90
CA VAL A 259 -0.34 3.30 -16.47
C VAL A 259 0.45 3.84 -17.66
N PRO A 260 -0.15 3.94 -18.85
CA PRO A 260 0.56 4.41 -20.04
C PRO A 260 1.18 5.80 -19.86
N GLY A 261 2.50 5.89 -20.00
CA GLY A 261 3.25 7.14 -19.85
C GLY A 261 3.67 7.47 -18.42
N ALA A 262 3.34 6.63 -17.45
CA ALA A 262 3.81 6.78 -16.09
C ALA A 262 5.31 6.48 -15.96
N ILE A 263 5.95 7.11 -14.96
CA ILE A 263 7.32 6.79 -14.54
C ILE A 263 7.28 5.54 -13.67
N TYR A 264 6.26 5.42 -12.79
CA TYR A 264 5.96 4.22 -12.03
C TYR A 264 4.45 4.09 -11.76
N THR A 265 4.01 2.88 -11.48
CA THR A 265 2.63 2.56 -11.10
C THR A 265 2.61 1.71 -9.83
N LEU A 266 1.80 2.10 -8.84
CA LEU A 266 1.59 1.36 -7.60
C LEU A 266 0.13 0.91 -7.54
N ALA A 267 -0.12 -0.39 -7.39
CA ALA A 267 -1.46 -0.90 -7.07
C ALA A 267 -1.57 -1.12 -5.56
N SER A 268 -2.70 -0.76 -4.99
CA SER A 268 -2.92 -0.79 -3.54
C SER A 268 -4.11 -1.65 -3.15
N GLY A 269 -5.34 -1.19 -3.34
CA GLY A 269 -6.55 -1.90 -2.95
C GLY A 269 -7.22 -2.61 -4.12
N ILE A 270 -8.05 -3.61 -3.81
CA ILE A 270 -8.89 -4.33 -4.77
C ILE A 270 -10.20 -4.70 -4.10
N ASN A 271 -11.34 -4.51 -4.79
CA ASN A 271 -12.63 -4.99 -4.33
C ASN A 271 -13.03 -6.34 -4.98
N ASN A 272 -14.19 -6.88 -4.60
CA ASN A 272 -14.68 -8.17 -5.11
C ASN A 272 -15.10 -8.12 -6.60
N GLN A 273 -15.31 -6.93 -7.17
CA GLN A 273 -15.57 -6.75 -8.60
C GLN A 273 -14.27 -6.83 -9.42
N GLY A 274 -13.11 -6.82 -8.76
CA GLY A 274 -11.79 -6.78 -9.40
C GLY A 274 -11.37 -5.37 -9.80
N THR A 275 -12.05 -4.35 -9.27
CA THR A 275 -11.61 -2.96 -9.39
C THR A 275 -10.40 -2.73 -8.51
N VAL A 276 -9.33 -2.23 -9.09
CA VAL A 276 -8.06 -1.92 -8.40
C VAL A 276 -7.88 -0.42 -8.32
N VAL A 277 -7.34 0.05 -7.20
CA VAL A 277 -6.97 1.44 -7.00
C VAL A 277 -5.51 1.57 -6.62
N GLY A 278 -4.94 2.73 -6.87
CA GLY A 278 -3.56 2.99 -6.55
C GLY A 278 -3.13 4.40 -6.92
N SER A 279 -1.83 4.56 -7.14
CA SER A 279 -1.26 5.82 -7.62
C SER A 279 -0.22 5.57 -8.71
N TYR A 280 0.02 6.59 -9.51
CA TYR A 280 1.11 6.60 -10.47
C TYR A 280 1.79 7.97 -10.49
N LEU A 281 3.05 7.99 -10.90
CA LEU A 281 3.79 9.23 -11.11
C LEU A 281 4.05 9.41 -12.61
N ASP A 282 3.79 10.60 -13.11
CA ASP A 282 4.21 11.02 -14.45
C ASP A 282 4.94 12.39 -14.42
N ALA A 283 5.12 13.02 -15.56
CA ALA A 283 5.81 14.30 -15.63
C ALA A 283 5.01 15.47 -15.02
N SER A 284 3.70 15.31 -14.81
CA SER A 284 2.81 16.31 -14.20
C SER A 284 2.71 16.18 -12.68
N GLY A 285 2.99 15.02 -12.12
CA GLY A 285 2.93 14.79 -10.69
C GLY A 285 2.47 13.39 -10.29
N ASN A 286 2.07 13.26 -9.04
CA ASN A 286 1.51 12.02 -8.50
C ASN A 286 -0.02 12.03 -8.59
N HIS A 287 -0.58 11.00 -9.19
CA HIS A 287 -1.99 10.87 -9.51
C HIS A 287 -2.59 9.62 -8.89
N GLY A 288 -3.84 9.71 -8.45
CA GLY A 288 -4.66 8.55 -8.10
C GLY A 288 -5.30 7.91 -9.32
N TYR A 289 -5.50 6.60 -9.30
CA TYR A 289 -6.19 5.91 -10.41
C TYR A 289 -7.12 4.81 -9.93
N ILE A 290 -8.06 4.48 -10.81
CA ILE A 290 -8.88 3.27 -10.79
C ILE A 290 -8.53 2.45 -12.03
N TRP A 291 -8.31 1.15 -11.86
CA TRP A 291 -8.21 0.19 -12.94
C TRP A 291 -9.36 -0.81 -12.86
N SER A 292 -10.07 -0.98 -13.96
CA SER A 292 -11.14 -1.97 -14.05
C SER A 292 -11.24 -2.48 -15.48
N LYS A 293 -11.36 -3.80 -15.67
CA LYS A 293 -11.55 -4.44 -16.99
C LYS A 293 -10.47 -4.08 -18.03
N GLY A 294 -9.25 -3.80 -17.59
CA GLY A 294 -8.13 -3.46 -18.48
C GLY A 294 -7.97 -1.96 -18.76
N GLU A 295 -8.83 -1.11 -18.23
CA GLU A 295 -8.82 0.34 -18.45
C GLU A 295 -8.40 1.09 -17.18
N PHE A 296 -7.57 2.14 -17.34
CA PHE A 296 -7.20 3.07 -16.28
C PHE A 296 -8.01 4.36 -16.38
N VAL A 297 -8.46 4.85 -15.24
CA VAL A 297 -9.10 6.15 -15.08
C VAL A 297 -8.37 6.91 -14.00
N THR A 298 -7.86 8.10 -14.33
CA THR A 298 -7.25 8.99 -13.33
C THR A 298 -8.35 9.63 -12.48
N VAL A 299 -8.19 9.58 -11.17
CA VAL A 299 -9.07 10.19 -10.19
C VAL A 299 -8.22 10.92 -9.15
N ASP A 300 -8.10 12.22 -9.30
CA ASP A 300 -7.40 13.06 -8.35
C ASP A 300 -8.35 13.71 -7.37
N ALA A 301 -7.91 13.94 -6.13
CA ALA A 301 -8.68 14.61 -5.11
C ALA A 301 -8.93 16.07 -5.50
N ALA A 302 -10.18 16.40 -5.86
CA ALA A 302 -10.58 17.76 -6.22
C ALA A 302 -10.80 18.61 -4.95
N ILE A 303 -9.75 18.73 -4.15
CA ILE A 303 -9.70 19.51 -2.90
C ILE A 303 -8.77 20.71 -3.11
N PRO A 304 -9.16 21.93 -2.70
CA PRO A 304 -8.30 23.11 -2.84
C PRO A 304 -6.96 22.91 -2.12
N GLY A 305 -5.84 23.08 -2.84
CA GLY A 305 -4.50 22.91 -2.31
C GLY A 305 -3.89 21.52 -2.47
N ALA A 306 -4.65 20.51 -2.95
CA ALA A 306 -4.12 19.21 -3.29
C ALA A 306 -3.16 19.30 -4.49
N VAL A 307 -1.97 18.69 -4.38
CA VAL A 307 -0.94 18.65 -5.43
C VAL A 307 -0.54 17.22 -5.84
N GLY A 308 -1.09 16.22 -5.18
CA GLY A 308 -0.90 14.81 -5.52
C GLY A 308 -1.92 13.93 -4.80
N THR A 309 -2.26 12.79 -5.37
CA THR A 309 -3.29 11.88 -4.85
C THR A 309 -2.81 10.44 -4.87
N GLY A 310 -3.17 9.66 -3.85
CA GLY A 310 -3.01 8.21 -3.82
C GLY A 310 -4.23 7.53 -3.21
N TRP A 311 -4.75 6.51 -3.88
CA TRP A 311 -5.85 5.70 -3.35
C TRP A 311 -5.31 4.39 -2.81
N TYR A 312 -5.70 4.06 -1.59
CA TYR A 312 -5.24 2.84 -0.92
C TYR A 312 -6.31 1.75 -0.90
N TYR A 313 -7.58 2.13 -0.81
CA TYR A 313 -8.68 1.16 -0.70
C TYR A 313 -9.90 1.57 -1.53
N VAL A 314 -10.66 0.58 -1.95
CA VAL A 314 -11.93 0.73 -2.65
C VAL A 314 -12.93 -0.30 -2.11
N ASN A 315 -14.16 0.15 -1.77
CA ASN A 315 -15.24 -0.73 -1.36
C ASN A 315 -16.07 -1.22 -2.56
N GLU A 316 -17.12 -2.03 -2.31
CA GLU A 316 -17.99 -2.55 -3.38
C GLU A 316 -18.90 -1.49 -4.02
N HIS A 317 -19.11 -0.36 -3.33
CA HIS A 317 -19.85 0.80 -3.87
C HIS A 317 -18.99 1.64 -4.81
N GLY A 318 -17.69 1.41 -4.80
CA GLY A 318 -16.70 2.18 -5.55
C GLY A 318 -16.26 3.45 -4.82
N ASP A 319 -16.56 3.59 -3.52
CA ASP A 319 -15.99 4.64 -2.68
C ASP A 319 -14.51 4.36 -2.42
N LEU A 320 -13.73 5.42 -2.32
CA LEU A 320 -12.28 5.34 -2.21
C LEU A 320 -11.81 5.91 -0.86
N ALA A 321 -10.80 5.30 -0.28
CA ALA A 321 -10.02 5.85 0.83
C ALA A 321 -8.57 6.04 0.40
N GLY A 322 -7.98 7.17 0.77
CA GLY A 322 -6.63 7.49 0.35
C GLY A 322 -6.08 8.74 1.02
N THR A 323 -5.13 9.34 0.34
CA THR A 323 -4.46 10.55 0.79
C THR A 323 -4.28 11.53 -0.37
N TYR A 324 -4.20 12.81 -0.04
CA TYR A 324 -3.63 13.80 -0.92
C TYR A 324 -2.48 14.53 -0.22
N GLY A 325 -1.51 14.97 -1.00
CA GLY A 325 -0.44 15.84 -0.52
C GLY A 325 -0.76 17.29 -0.81
N ASP A 326 -0.41 18.20 0.12
CA ASP A 326 -0.44 19.63 -0.10
C ASP A 326 0.89 20.19 -0.61
N ALA A 327 0.94 21.47 -0.97
CA ALA A 327 2.16 22.12 -1.47
C ALA A 327 3.30 22.19 -0.45
N SER A 328 3.03 22.00 0.85
CA SER A 328 4.04 21.92 1.91
C SER A 328 4.58 20.50 2.08
N GLY A 329 3.99 19.50 1.39
CA GLY A 329 4.33 18.09 1.46
C GLY A 329 3.71 17.37 2.65
N VAL A 330 2.67 17.93 3.25
CA VAL A 330 1.87 17.29 4.31
C VAL A 330 0.81 16.41 3.65
N PHE A 331 0.65 15.18 4.16
CA PHE A 331 -0.38 14.26 3.71
C PHE A 331 -1.65 14.38 4.54
N HIS A 332 -2.78 14.41 3.84
CA HIS A 332 -4.13 14.54 4.41
C HIS A 332 -4.96 13.32 4.05
N ALA A 333 -5.62 12.73 5.03
CA ALA A 333 -6.54 11.62 4.80
C ALA A 333 -7.80 12.11 4.08
N VAL A 334 -8.18 11.43 3.00
CA VAL A 334 -9.32 11.78 2.15
C VAL A 334 -10.15 10.55 1.79
N ILE A 335 -11.46 10.73 1.70
CA ILE A 335 -12.38 9.77 1.10
C ILE A 335 -13.04 10.39 -0.13
N ALA A 336 -13.34 9.56 -1.13
CA ALA A 336 -14.10 9.94 -2.29
C ALA A 336 -15.34 9.05 -2.37
N LEU A 337 -16.51 9.64 -2.11
CA LEU A 337 -17.80 8.95 -2.19
C LEU A 337 -18.29 8.99 -3.63
N ARG A 338 -18.56 7.82 -4.21
CA ARG A 338 -19.02 7.73 -5.59
C ARG A 338 -20.44 8.27 -5.74
N VAL A 339 -20.62 9.24 -6.63
CA VAL A 339 -21.94 9.77 -6.98
C VAL A 339 -22.59 8.83 -7.99
N ASN A 340 -23.64 8.14 -7.57
CA ASN A 340 -24.45 7.32 -8.47
C ASN A 340 -25.42 8.23 -9.22
N GLY A 341 -25.39 8.25 -10.55
CA GLY A 341 -26.15 9.16 -11.43
C GLY A 341 -27.67 9.15 -11.30
N ASN A 342 -28.24 8.46 -10.32
CA ASN A 342 -29.70 8.41 -10.05
C ASN A 342 -30.11 9.02 -8.70
N ALA A 343 -29.20 9.64 -7.93
CA ALA A 343 -29.50 10.11 -6.56
C ALA A 343 -29.99 11.58 -6.49
N ASP A 344 -30.08 12.32 -7.62
CA ASP A 344 -30.45 13.73 -7.59
C ASP A 344 -31.89 14.01 -8.09
N GLN A 345 -32.86 13.17 -7.70
CA GLN A 345 -34.28 13.47 -7.84
C GLN A 345 -35.02 13.39 -6.50
N GLY A 346 -34.59 14.13 -5.52
CA GLY A 346 -35.34 14.09 -4.26
C GLY A 346 -34.86 15.01 -3.15
N CYS A 347 -34.53 16.27 -3.45
CA CYS A 347 -34.57 17.35 -2.46
C CYS A 347 -34.79 18.66 -3.21
N GLN A 348 -36.01 18.84 -3.76
CA GLN A 348 -36.63 20.16 -3.96
C GLN A 348 -37.69 20.26 -2.85
N GLU A 349 -37.43 21.10 -1.91
CA GLU A 349 -38.19 21.95 -1.00
C GLU A 349 -37.70 21.89 0.44
#